data_586cffbc8079a706c7d6e168a987a6af
#
_entry.id   586cffbc8079a706c7d6e168a987a6af
#
_cell.length_a   1.000
_cell.length_b   1.000
_cell.length_c   1.000
_cell.angle_alpha   90.00
_cell.angle_beta   90.00
_cell.angle_gamma   90.00
#
_symmetry.space_group_name_H-M   'P 1'
#
loop_
_entity.id
_entity.type
_entity.pdbx_description
1 polymer ?
#
loop_
_entity_poly.entity_id
_entity_poly.type
_entity_poly.pdbx_seq_one_letter_code
_entity_poly.pdbx_strand_id
1 'polypeptide(L)'
;VNTVSAKVKFIRNVFGTCDIDRSGENAAVPCPSCKTSTKKKLSINLSTWQAHCWVCGLKGKTLMPILKKYFRLENAALFKEQFMPKNAYVYLSDQEEEEEKLALPTGYTFLGKSKNILDPDLKACIRYLTRRGLTKKDIWYFKLGTISSGRYRRRIIVPSFDSKGLLNFFVGRSIDPDNNFKYINAPTDKKTIIFNEYNVDWSSELTLVEGPFDLMKCNENATCLLGSNLTEEMKLFQKIIMNRTPVVLALDSDMAHKTQKIASLLTSYDCQVRMIDLGGKSDVGEMSKSEFQNVLLNAKSWKRDLRLKYKISEIGSGSIL
;
A
#
# COMPACT_ATOMS: atom_id res chain seq x y z
N VAL A 1 -22.12 12.12 33.75
CA VAL A 1 -21.08 12.48 34.74
C VAL A 1 -19.72 12.17 34.12
N ASN A 2 -19.14 13.13 33.38
CA ASN A 2 -17.84 12.94 32.66
C ASN A 2 -16.67 13.44 33.56
N THR A 3 -16.54 12.93 34.78
CA THR A 3 -15.42 13.29 35.66
C THR A 3 -14.15 12.53 35.22
N VAL A 4 -12.97 13.15 35.41
CA VAL A 4 -11.67 12.50 35.17
C VAL A 4 -11.57 11.16 35.90
N SER A 5 -12.10 11.09 37.10
CA SER A 5 -12.17 9.88 37.94
C SER A 5 -12.93 8.73 37.24
N ALA A 6 -14.08 8.99 36.63
CA ALA A 6 -14.88 8.00 35.93
C ALA A 6 -14.15 7.48 34.69
N LYS A 7 -13.48 8.37 33.91
CA LYS A 7 -12.68 8.03 32.76
C LYS A 7 -11.49 7.12 33.11
N VAL A 8 -10.78 7.48 34.18
CA VAL A 8 -9.64 6.70 34.69
C VAL A 8 -10.07 5.32 35.18
N LYS A 9 -11.22 5.25 35.88
CA LYS A 9 -11.80 3.99 36.35
C LYS A 9 -12.14 3.07 35.16
N PHE A 10 -12.76 3.61 34.13
CA PHE A 10 -13.04 2.86 32.90
C PHE A 10 -11.76 2.34 32.25
N ILE A 11 -10.75 3.20 32.06
CA ILE A 11 -9.47 2.81 31.46
C ILE A 11 -8.78 1.70 32.27
N ARG A 12 -8.77 1.79 33.60
CA ARG A 12 -8.21 0.74 34.47
C ARG A 12 -8.95 -0.59 34.34
N ASN A 13 -10.27 -0.56 34.25
CA ASN A 13 -11.07 -1.77 34.06
C ASN A 13 -10.77 -2.47 32.71
N VAL A 14 -10.52 -1.70 31.66
CA VAL A 14 -10.28 -2.24 30.31
C VAL A 14 -8.83 -2.68 30.12
N PHE A 15 -7.86 -1.86 30.54
CA PHE A 15 -6.42 -2.06 30.26
C PHE A 15 -5.66 -2.68 31.46
N GLY A 16 -6.30 -2.85 32.60
CA GLY A 16 -5.74 -3.41 33.84
C GLY A 16 -4.97 -2.37 34.66
N THR A 17 -3.99 -1.68 34.06
CA THR A 17 -3.17 -0.68 34.75
C THR A 17 -3.15 0.64 34.00
N CYS A 18 -3.09 1.76 34.75
CA CYS A 18 -3.16 3.08 34.19
C CYS A 18 -2.34 4.05 35.06
N ASP A 19 -1.40 4.78 34.47
CA ASP A 19 -0.73 5.93 35.07
C ASP A 19 -1.25 7.21 34.44
N ILE A 20 -1.45 8.23 35.27
CA ILE A 20 -1.88 9.55 34.80
C ILE A 20 -0.65 10.45 34.79
N ASP A 21 -0.51 11.27 33.75
CA ASP A 21 0.56 12.25 33.67
C ASP A 21 0.36 13.37 34.74
N ARG A 22 1.40 14.18 34.93
CA ARG A 22 1.37 15.28 35.95
C ARG A 22 0.31 16.34 35.63
N SER A 23 -0.07 16.49 34.38
CA SER A 23 -1.11 17.46 33.97
C SER A 23 -2.52 16.91 34.19
N GLY A 24 -2.70 15.62 34.41
CA GLY A 24 -4.01 14.97 34.51
C GLY A 24 -4.74 14.82 33.15
N GLU A 25 -4.08 15.12 32.05
CA GLU A 25 -4.71 15.13 30.72
C GLU A 25 -4.57 13.81 29.97
N ASN A 26 -3.52 13.03 30.27
CA ASN A 26 -3.26 11.80 29.56
C ASN A 26 -3.10 10.60 30.49
N ALA A 27 -3.62 9.47 30.05
CA ALA A 27 -3.50 8.17 30.70
C ALA A 27 -2.53 7.28 29.92
N ALA A 28 -1.50 6.75 30.56
CA ALA A 28 -0.59 5.78 29.99
C ALA A 28 -0.99 4.36 30.40
N VAL A 29 -1.16 3.47 29.40
CA VAL A 29 -1.61 2.09 29.59
C VAL A 29 -0.76 1.10 28.79
N PRO A 30 -0.78 -0.21 29.11
CA PRO A 30 -0.19 -1.23 28.25
C PRO A 30 -0.82 -1.22 26.86
N CYS A 31 0.01 -1.27 25.81
CA CYS A 31 -0.49 -1.28 24.43
C CYS A 31 -0.95 -2.69 24.04
N PRO A 32 -2.20 -2.89 23.61
CA PRO A 32 -2.71 -4.22 23.25
C PRO A 32 -2.11 -4.77 21.96
N SER A 33 -1.49 -3.92 21.13
CA SER A 33 -0.78 -4.32 19.92
C SER A 33 0.67 -4.73 20.19
N CYS A 34 1.30 -4.22 21.26
CA CYS A 34 2.67 -4.56 21.65
C CYS A 34 2.70 -5.83 22.52
N LYS A 35 2.56 -7.01 21.91
CA LYS A 35 2.36 -8.31 22.58
C LYS A 35 3.40 -8.70 23.65
N THR A 36 4.53 -8.01 23.76
CA THR A 36 5.66 -8.40 24.60
C THR A 36 6.02 -7.39 25.70
N SER A 37 5.30 -6.29 25.85
CA SER A 37 5.66 -5.23 26.79
C SER A 37 4.59 -4.99 27.83
N THR A 38 4.93 -5.24 29.12
CA THR A 38 4.18 -4.78 30.28
C THR A 38 4.28 -3.26 30.51
N LYS A 39 5.14 -2.57 29.77
CA LYS A 39 5.35 -1.13 29.87
C LYS A 39 4.16 -0.36 29.28
N LYS A 40 3.71 0.69 29.96
CA LYS A 40 2.60 1.55 29.57
C LYS A 40 3.02 2.48 28.41
N LYS A 41 2.87 2.02 27.17
CA LYS A 41 3.36 2.69 25.95
C LYS A 41 2.24 3.32 25.11
N LEU A 42 0.99 3.02 25.39
CA LEU A 42 -0.17 3.64 24.78
C LEU A 42 -0.61 4.83 25.64
N SER A 43 -0.53 6.03 25.10
CA SER A 43 -1.05 7.27 25.72
C SER A 43 -2.47 7.49 25.21
N ILE A 44 -3.39 7.80 26.13
CA ILE A 44 -4.81 8.10 25.87
C ILE A 44 -5.11 9.49 26.43
N ASN A 45 -5.49 10.43 25.58
CA ASN A 45 -5.92 11.75 26.04
C ASN A 45 -7.32 11.68 26.64
N LEU A 46 -7.48 12.15 27.89
CA LEU A 46 -8.72 12.05 28.66
C LEU A 46 -9.80 13.04 28.22
N SER A 47 -9.45 14.07 27.45
CA SER A 47 -10.42 15.05 26.94
C SER A 47 -10.97 14.63 25.58
N THR A 48 -10.11 14.23 24.65
CA THR A 48 -10.45 13.92 23.25
C THR A 48 -10.61 12.43 23.00
N TRP A 49 -10.15 11.55 23.91
CA TRP A 49 -10.07 10.11 23.74
C TRP A 49 -9.15 9.65 22.61
N GLN A 50 -8.31 10.56 22.09
CA GLN A 50 -7.26 10.19 21.15
C GLN A 50 -6.25 9.27 21.83
N ALA A 51 -5.77 8.28 21.08
CA ALA A 51 -4.82 7.31 21.60
C ALA A 51 -3.64 7.14 20.63
N HIS A 52 -2.41 7.04 21.19
CA HIS A 52 -1.20 6.82 20.41
C HIS A 52 -0.19 5.97 21.18
N CYS A 53 0.33 4.92 20.53
CA CYS A 53 1.44 4.13 21.04
C CYS A 53 2.75 4.54 20.36
N TRP A 54 3.70 5.05 21.12
CA TRP A 54 5.01 5.54 20.65
C TRP A 54 5.97 4.42 20.22
N VAL A 55 5.60 3.16 20.40
CA VAL A 55 6.44 1.99 20.04
C VAL A 55 5.99 1.35 18.74
N CYS A 56 4.71 0.98 18.62
CA CYS A 56 4.19 0.27 17.43
C CYS A 56 3.38 1.17 16.48
N GLY A 57 3.23 2.47 16.80
CA GLY A 57 2.47 3.41 15.99
C GLY A 57 0.95 3.20 16.02
N LEU A 58 0.43 2.30 16.88
CA LEU A 58 -1.02 2.16 17.06
C LEU A 58 -1.62 3.51 17.45
N LYS A 59 -2.58 4.00 16.68
CA LYS A 59 -3.23 5.29 16.91
C LYS A 59 -4.72 5.20 16.64
N GLY A 60 -5.48 6.06 17.30
CA GLY A 60 -6.91 6.24 17.08
C GLY A 60 -7.32 7.67 17.35
N LYS A 61 -8.16 8.24 16.47
CA LYS A 61 -8.78 9.57 16.70
C LYS A 61 -9.71 9.54 17.92
N THR A 62 -10.22 8.35 18.27
CA THR A 62 -10.95 8.05 19.50
C THR A 62 -10.50 6.70 20.03
N LEU A 63 -10.88 6.34 21.26
CA LEU A 63 -10.55 5.03 21.83
C LEU A 63 -11.39 3.88 21.23
N MET A 64 -12.51 4.18 20.58
CA MET A 64 -13.47 3.21 20.05
C MET A 64 -12.87 2.14 19.11
N PRO A 65 -12.05 2.49 18.08
CA PRO A 65 -11.47 1.50 17.19
C PRO A 65 -10.55 0.51 17.91
N ILE A 66 -9.81 1.00 18.93
CA ILE A 66 -8.91 0.16 19.73
C ILE A 66 -9.71 -0.81 20.60
N LEU A 67 -10.80 -0.34 21.22
CA LEU A 67 -11.69 -1.18 22.01
C LEU A 67 -12.32 -2.29 21.16
N LYS A 68 -12.86 -1.96 19.99
CA LYS A 68 -13.48 -2.93 19.08
C LYS A 68 -12.48 -3.99 18.56
N LYS A 69 -11.23 -3.59 18.33
CA LYS A 69 -10.22 -4.48 17.72
C LYS A 69 -9.53 -5.40 18.73
N TYR A 70 -9.30 -4.94 19.95
CA TYR A 70 -8.40 -5.63 20.89
C TYR A 70 -9.09 -6.08 22.19
N PHE A 71 -10.34 -5.68 22.43
CA PHE A 71 -11.06 -5.98 23.66
C PHE A 71 -12.45 -6.55 23.36
N ARG A 72 -13.18 -6.95 24.42
CA ARG A 72 -14.56 -7.46 24.28
C ARG A 72 -15.49 -6.35 23.79
N LEU A 73 -16.46 -6.67 22.97
CA LEU A 73 -17.46 -5.72 22.44
C LEU A 73 -18.23 -4.98 23.54
N GLU A 74 -18.41 -5.61 24.70
CA GLU A 74 -19.03 -5.00 25.88
C GLU A 74 -18.29 -3.73 26.33
N ASN A 75 -16.95 -3.71 26.28
CA ASN A 75 -16.17 -2.53 26.65
C ASN A 75 -16.37 -1.37 25.66
N ALA A 76 -16.56 -1.67 24.38
CA ALA A 76 -16.88 -0.68 23.36
C ALA A 76 -18.31 -0.13 23.55
N ALA A 77 -19.27 -0.98 23.94
CA ALA A 77 -20.65 -0.58 24.26
C ALA A 77 -20.69 0.32 25.50
N LEU A 78 -20.02 -0.07 26.59
CA LEU A 78 -19.92 0.75 27.81
C LEU A 78 -19.23 2.10 27.55
N PHE A 79 -18.16 2.12 26.75
CA PHE A 79 -17.49 3.35 26.37
C PHE A 79 -18.42 4.30 25.63
N LYS A 80 -19.19 3.74 24.69
CA LYS A 80 -20.18 4.49 23.91
C LYS A 80 -21.25 5.09 24.80
N GLU A 81 -21.80 4.31 25.72
CA GLU A 81 -22.88 4.72 26.62
C GLU A 81 -22.41 5.81 27.60
N GLN A 82 -21.22 5.66 28.19
CA GLN A 82 -20.77 6.51 29.28
C GLN A 82 -20.08 7.79 28.85
N PHE A 83 -19.35 7.75 27.72
CA PHE A 83 -18.41 8.81 27.35
C PHE A 83 -18.64 9.45 26.00
N MET A 84 -19.50 8.87 25.15
CA MET A 84 -19.87 9.51 23.88
C MET A 84 -21.18 10.31 24.05
N PRO A 85 -21.24 11.56 23.56
CA PRO A 85 -22.46 12.36 23.65
C PRO A 85 -23.61 11.68 22.92
N LYS A 86 -24.82 11.70 23.52
CA LYS A 86 -26.02 11.06 22.92
C LYS A 86 -26.36 11.62 21.54
N ASN A 87 -26.00 12.85 21.24
CA ASN A 87 -26.18 13.48 19.91
C ASN A 87 -25.10 13.09 18.89
N ALA A 88 -24.02 12.41 19.29
CA ALA A 88 -23.06 11.84 18.35
C ALA A 88 -23.65 10.64 17.57
N TYR A 89 -24.81 10.14 17.96
CA TYR A 89 -25.49 9.06 17.26
C TYR A 89 -25.94 9.45 15.84
N VAL A 90 -26.37 10.70 15.64
CA VAL A 90 -26.75 11.21 14.32
C VAL A 90 -25.52 11.38 13.42
N TYR A 91 -24.35 11.65 14.00
CA TYR A 91 -23.08 11.78 13.26
C TYR A 91 -22.34 10.46 13.04
N LEU A 92 -22.70 9.37 13.74
CA LEU A 92 -21.99 8.07 13.63
C LEU A 92 -22.80 6.98 12.95
N SER A 93 -24.13 7.15 12.80
CA SER A 93 -24.98 6.21 12.06
C SER A 93 -25.03 6.52 10.54
N ASP A 94 -24.71 7.76 10.15
CA ASP A 94 -24.65 8.21 8.75
C ASP A 94 -23.24 8.62 8.28
N GLN A 95 -22.26 8.57 9.16
CA GLN A 95 -20.86 8.45 8.80
C GLN A 95 -20.52 6.93 8.92
N GLU A 96 -20.85 6.16 7.93
CA GLU A 96 -19.80 5.61 7.07
C GLU A 96 -18.69 6.63 7.12
N GLU A 97 -17.54 6.33 7.79
CA GLU A 97 -16.38 7.21 7.70
C GLU A 97 -16.37 7.61 6.21
N GLU A 98 -16.71 8.86 5.90
CA GLU A 98 -16.20 9.43 4.68
C GLU A 98 -14.70 9.38 4.92
N GLU A 99 -14.11 8.22 4.61
CA GLU A 99 -12.71 8.12 4.25
C GLU A 99 -12.58 9.26 3.28
N GLU A 100 -11.82 10.31 3.65
CA GLU A 100 -11.58 11.45 2.76
C GLU A 100 -11.27 10.82 1.43
N LYS A 101 -12.27 10.81 0.52
CA LYS A 101 -12.19 10.04 -0.73
C LYS A 101 -10.96 10.55 -1.40
N LEU A 102 -9.96 9.70 -1.53
CA LEU A 102 -8.73 10.08 -2.17
C LEU A 102 -9.08 10.74 -3.50
N ALA A 103 -8.66 11.97 -3.68
CA ALA A 103 -8.86 12.71 -4.92
C ALA A 103 -7.53 12.86 -5.66
N LEU A 104 -7.61 12.93 -6.98
CA LEU A 104 -6.45 13.32 -7.77
C LEU A 104 -6.05 14.75 -7.39
N PRO A 105 -4.74 15.06 -7.42
CA PRO A 105 -4.28 16.41 -7.09
C PRO A 105 -4.99 17.48 -7.95
N THR A 106 -5.33 18.60 -7.32
CA THR A 106 -5.99 19.73 -7.99
C THR A 106 -5.21 20.15 -9.25
N GLY A 107 -5.93 20.39 -10.35
CA GLY A 107 -5.32 20.73 -11.64
C GLY A 107 -4.89 19.52 -12.48
N TYR A 108 -5.24 18.29 -12.07
CA TYR A 108 -4.98 17.11 -12.87
C TYR A 108 -5.58 17.24 -14.27
N THR A 109 -4.73 17.11 -15.29
CA THR A 109 -5.09 17.16 -16.71
C THR A 109 -4.81 15.82 -17.35
N PHE A 110 -5.85 15.18 -17.88
CA PHE A 110 -5.73 13.90 -18.58
C PHE A 110 -5.04 14.07 -19.93
N LEU A 111 -3.92 13.38 -20.16
CA LEU A 111 -3.12 13.51 -21.37
C LEU A 111 -3.79 12.94 -22.63
N GLY A 112 -4.73 12.01 -22.49
CA GLY A 112 -5.41 11.39 -23.64
C GLY A 112 -6.35 12.33 -24.41
N LYS A 113 -6.88 13.38 -23.78
CA LYS A 113 -7.80 14.35 -24.42
C LYS A 113 -7.12 15.57 -25.04
N SER A 114 -5.82 15.70 -24.91
CA SER A 114 -5.07 16.90 -25.31
C SER A 114 -4.90 16.98 -26.83
N LYS A 115 -5.80 17.67 -27.54
CA LYS A 115 -5.74 17.84 -29.02
C LYS A 115 -4.81 18.96 -29.47
N ASN A 116 -4.74 20.10 -28.75
CA ASN A 116 -3.84 21.22 -29.06
C ASN A 116 -3.07 21.62 -27.81
N ILE A 117 -1.89 21.01 -27.64
CA ILE A 117 -1.06 21.24 -26.47
C ILE A 117 -0.16 22.44 -26.74
N LEU A 118 -0.52 23.59 -26.22
CA LEU A 118 0.35 24.77 -26.20
C LEU A 118 1.30 24.76 -24.99
N ASP A 119 0.87 24.15 -23.87
CA ASP A 119 1.65 24.06 -22.63
C ASP A 119 2.94 23.26 -22.83
N PRO A 120 4.12 23.87 -22.60
CA PRO A 120 5.42 23.20 -22.73
C PRO A 120 5.60 21.99 -21.79
N ASP A 121 5.03 22.04 -20.58
CA ASP A 121 5.13 20.95 -19.60
C ASP A 121 4.31 19.74 -20.05
N LEU A 122 3.11 19.95 -20.61
CA LEU A 122 2.34 18.86 -21.22
C LEU A 122 3.09 18.21 -22.39
N LYS A 123 3.68 19.04 -23.27
CA LYS A 123 4.53 18.52 -24.38
C LYS A 123 5.70 17.68 -23.86
N ALA A 124 6.35 18.14 -22.79
CA ALA A 124 7.46 17.41 -22.17
C ALA A 124 7.01 16.07 -21.60
N CYS A 125 5.84 16.04 -20.93
CA CYS A 125 5.24 14.81 -20.40
C CYS A 125 4.92 13.80 -21.51
N ILE A 126 4.31 14.21 -22.59
CA ILE A 126 4.01 13.33 -23.74
C ILE A 126 5.30 12.81 -24.36
N ARG A 127 6.30 13.67 -24.61
CA ARG A 127 7.60 13.23 -25.13
C ARG A 127 8.30 12.22 -24.22
N TYR A 128 8.20 12.40 -22.89
CA TYR A 128 8.71 11.46 -21.92
C TYR A 128 8.04 10.09 -22.05
N LEU A 129 6.71 10.03 -22.13
CA LEU A 129 5.97 8.78 -22.32
C LEU A 129 6.32 8.09 -23.64
N THR A 130 6.38 8.88 -24.73
CA THR A 130 6.76 8.35 -26.07
C THR A 130 8.18 7.77 -26.06
N ARG A 131 9.17 8.46 -25.45
CA ARG A 131 10.54 7.93 -25.31
C ARG A 131 10.60 6.64 -24.50
N ARG A 132 9.67 6.44 -23.57
CA ARG A 132 9.51 5.19 -22.83
C ARG A 132 8.73 4.12 -23.63
N GLY A 133 8.38 4.39 -24.88
CA GLY A 133 7.64 3.44 -25.74
C GLY A 133 6.18 3.25 -25.29
N LEU A 134 5.60 4.20 -24.58
CA LEU A 134 4.19 4.16 -24.22
C LEU A 134 3.35 4.84 -25.31
N THR A 135 2.24 4.20 -25.63
CA THR A 135 1.35 4.59 -26.72
C THR A 135 0.16 5.41 -26.22
N LYS A 136 -0.63 5.96 -27.15
CA LYS A 136 -1.91 6.60 -26.80
C LYS A 136 -2.88 5.62 -26.10
N LYS A 137 -2.86 4.32 -26.52
CA LYS A 137 -3.66 3.28 -25.84
C LYS A 137 -3.27 3.15 -24.38
N ASP A 138 -1.98 3.17 -24.03
CA ASP A 138 -1.49 3.09 -22.67
C ASP A 138 -1.90 4.31 -21.85
N ILE A 139 -1.82 5.52 -22.44
CA ILE A 139 -2.27 6.77 -21.79
C ILE A 139 -3.75 6.68 -21.42
N TRP A 140 -4.57 6.16 -22.33
CA TRP A 140 -6.01 5.98 -22.07
C TRP A 140 -6.30 4.89 -21.06
N TYR A 141 -5.62 3.74 -21.18
CA TYR A 141 -5.82 2.59 -20.31
C TYR A 141 -5.50 2.93 -18.86
N PHE A 142 -4.32 3.51 -18.62
CA PHE A 142 -3.87 3.89 -17.27
C PHE A 142 -4.32 5.28 -16.84
N LYS A 143 -5.15 5.98 -17.65
CA LYS A 143 -5.64 7.33 -17.33
C LYS A 143 -4.51 8.30 -16.98
N LEU A 144 -3.39 8.26 -17.74
CA LEU A 144 -2.21 9.06 -17.43
C LEU A 144 -2.50 10.56 -17.56
N GLY A 145 -2.06 11.31 -16.57
CA GLY A 145 -2.22 12.76 -16.54
C GLY A 145 -0.98 13.49 -16.07
N THR A 146 -1.11 14.81 -15.97
CA THR A 146 -0.09 15.70 -15.42
C THR A 146 -0.73 16.89 -14.76
N ILE A 147 0.09 17.72 -14.10
CA ILE A 147 -0.34 18.95 -13.43
C ILE A 147 0.64 20.05 -13.80
N SER A 148 0.11 21.23 -14.13
CA SER A 148 0.91 22.37 -14.61
C SER A 148 1.50 23.21 -13.48
N SER A 149 1.15 22.96 -12.20
CA SER A 149 1.60 23.78 -11.06
C SER A 149 1.82 22.97 -9.78
N GLY A 150 2.46 23.56 -8.78
CA GLY A 150 2.67 22.97 -7.46
C GLY A 150 3.65 21.79 -7.45
N ARG A 151 3.60 21.01 -6.38
CA ARG A 151 4.54 19.90 -6.12
C ARG A 151 4.53 18.77 -7.14
N TYR A 152 3.43 18.65 -7.90
CA TYR A 152 3.27 17.64 -8.94
C TYR A 152 3.56 18.17 -10.34
N ARG A 153 3.98 19.44 -10.50
CA ARG A 153 4.40 19.98 -11.79
C ARG A 153 5.51 19.13 -12.40
N ARG A 154 5.48 18.95 -13.72
CA ARG A 154 6.43 18.14 -14.50
C ARG A 154 6.53 16.70 -13.99
N ARG A 155 5.36 16.12 -13.66
CA ARG A 155 5.23 14.71 -13.29
C ARG A 155 4.12 14.04 -14.10
N ILE A 156 4.35 12.76 -14.41
CA ILE A 156 3.28 11.89 -14.89
C ILE A 156 2.52 11.39 -13.68
N ILE A 157 1.23 11.71 -13.61
CA ILE A 157 0.33 11.17 -12.61
C ILE A 157 -0.25 9.86 -13.15
N VAL A 158 -0.04 8.79 -12.40
CA VAL A 158 -0.56 7.45 -12.69
C VAL A 158 -1.60 7.13 -11.62
N PRO A 159 -2.89 7.28 -11.90
CA PRO A 159 -3.93 6.89 -10.96
C PRO A 159 -4.11 5.38 -10.92
N SER A 160 -4.59 4.89 -9.79
CA SER A 160 -4.99 3.51 -9.56
C SER A 160 -6.41 3.48 -9.00
N PHE A 161 -7.17 2.48 -9.41
CA PHE A 161 -8.56 2.32 -9.00
C PHE A 161 -8.76 0.93 -8.37
N ASP A 162 -9.62 0.88 -7.37
CA ASP A 162 -10.03 -0.37 -6.71
C ASP A 162 -11.00 -1.18 -7.60
N SER A 163 -11.41 -2.34 -7.13
CA SER A 163 -12.35 -3.24 -7.85
C SER A 163 -13.71 -2.61 -8.14
N LYS A 164 -14.08 -1.51 -7.45
CA LYS A 164 -15.33 -0.77 -7.67
C LYS A 164 -15.15 0.43 -8.61
N GLY A 165 -13.91 0.68 -9.10
CA GLY A 165 -13.58 1.83 -9.93
C GLY A 165 -13.37 3.13 -9.15
N LEU A 166 -13.24 3.08 -7.81
CA LEU A 166 -12.92 4.25 -6.99
C LEU A 166 -11.41 4.44 -6.94
N LEU A 167 -10.96 5.70 -6.96
CA LEU A 167 -9.54 6.04 -6.83
C LEU A 167 -9.02 5.55 -5.48
N ASN A 168 -8.07 4.61 -5.49
CA ASN A 168 -7.46 4.05 -4.28
C ASN A 168 -6.01 4.51 -4.06
N PHE A 169 -5.34 4.94 -5.13
CA PHE A 169 -3.96 5.44 -5.08
C PHE A 169 -3.62 6.29 -6.30
N PHE A 170 -2.52 7.02 -6.25
CA PHE A 170 -1.85 7.56 -7.42
C PHE A 170 -0.36 7.73 -7.16
N VAL A 171 0.41 7.74 -8.24
CA VAL A 171 1.85 7.98 -8.22
C VAL A 171 2.19 9.13 -9.14
N GLY A 172 3.02 10.08 -8.69
CA GLY A 172 3.54 11.18 -9.49
C GLY A 172 5.02 10.96 -9.84
N ARG A 173 5.34 10.48 -11.04
CA ARG A 173 6.71 10.27 -11.52
C ARG A 173 7.28 11.53 -12.15
N SER A 174 8.44 12.01 -11.68
CA SER A 174 9.16 13.12 -12.32
C SER A 174 9.60 12.74 -13.74
N ILE A 175 9.44 13.69 -14.68
CA ILE A 175 10.01 13.58 -16.03
C ILE A 175 11.43 14.13 -16.10
N ASP A 176 11.89 14.83 -15.06
CA ASP A 176 13.21 15.42 -14.97
C ASP A 176 14.15 14.42 -14.28
N PRO A 177 15.28 14.05 -14.93
CA PRO A 177 16.19 13.02 -14.42
C PRO A 177 16.86 13.44 -13.11
N ASP A 178 17.19 14.72 -12.97
CA ASP A 178 17.95 15.27 -11.84
C ASP A 178 17.09 15.59 -10.62
N ASN A 179 15.80 15.21 -10.65
CA ASN A 179 14.90 15.46 -9.54
C ASN A 179 15.14 14.47 -8.41
N ASN A 180 15.59 14.94 -7.25
CA ASN A 180 15.85 14.12 -6.06
C ASN A 180 14.64 13.28 -5.60
N PHE A 181 13.43 13.77 -5.86
CA PHE A 181 12.18 13.04 -5.59
C PHE A 181 11.63 12.43 -6.87
N LYS A 182 12.23 11.32 -7.29
CA LYS A 182 11.81 10.59 -8.50
C LYS A 182 10.31 10.26 -8.49
N TYR A 183 9.77 9.89 -7.32
CA TYR A 183 8.36 9.59 -7.11
C TYR A 183 7.75 10.40 -5.96
N ILE A 184 6.50 10.82 -6.12
CA ILE A 184 5.63 11.33 -5.06
C ILE A 184 4.36 10.51 -5.10
N ASN A 185 4.05 9.84 -4.00
CA ASN A 185 2.89 8.96 -3.87
C ASN A 185 1.73 9.66 -3.19
N ALA A 186 0.52 9.12 -3.40
CA ALA A 186 -0.66 9.48 -2.62
C ALA A 186 -0.41 9.25 -1.11
N PRO A 187 -1.03 10.02 -0.22
CA PRO A 187 -0.89 9.89 1.23
C PRO A 187 -1.72 8.72 1.79
N THR A 188 -1.68 7.57 1.12
CA THR A 188 -2.44 6.36 1.48
C THR A 188 -1.46 5.25 1.86
N ASP A 189 -1.81 4.42 2.84
CA ASP A 189 -1.00 3.26 3.20
C ASP A 189 -1.03 2.22 2.07
N LYS A 190 0.13 1.94 1.50
CA LYS A 190 0.31 0.95 0.42
C LYS A 190 -0.11 -0.47 0.82
N LYS A 191 -0.16 -0.78 2.10
CA LYS A 191 -0.58 -2.09 2.60
C LYS A 191 -2.08 -2.34 2.42
N THR A 192 -2.87 -1.27 2.40
CA THR A 192 -4.34 -1.34 2.37
C THR A 192 -4.93 -1.30 0.96
N ILE A 193 -4.10 -1.08 -0.06
CA ILE A 193 -4.54 -0.97 -1.45
C ILE A 193 -3.90 -2.03 -2.35
N ILE A 194 -4.49 -2.24 -3.50
CA ILE A 194 -3.91 -2.99 -4.60
C ILE A 194 -3.85 -2.03 -5.79
N PHE A 195 -2.65 -1.83 -6.35
CA PHE A 195 -2.48 -0.95 -7.49
C PHE A 195 -3.10 -1.59 -8.74
N ASN A 196 -3.85 -0.82 -9.53
CA ASN A 196 -4.54 -1.30 -10.74
C ASN A 196 -5.56 -2.43 -10.47
N GLU A 197 -6.14 -2.52 -9.26
CA GLU A 197 -7.05 -3.62 -8.84
C GLU A 197 -8.25 -3.76 -9.79
N TYR A 198 -8.74 -2.65 -10.36
CA TYR A 198 -9.85 -2.62 -11.31
C TYR A 198 -9.65 -3.53 -12.54
N ASN A 199 -8.41 -3.69 -12.97
CA ASN A 199 -8.04 -4.46 -14.16
C ASN A 199 -7.48 -5.86 -13.82
N VAL A 200 -7.51 -6.27 -12.55
CA VAL A 200 -6.97 -7.57 -12.13
C VAL A 200 -8.03 -8.66 -12.23
N ASP A 201 -7.73 -9.69 -13.00
CA ASP A 201 -8.46 -10.96 -13.00
C ASP A 201 -7.80 -11.94 -12.03
N TRP A 202 -8.46 -12.18 -10.91
CA TRP A 202 -7.97 -13.06 -9.85
C TRP A 202 -8.03 -14.55 -10.21
N SER A 203 -8.76 -14.94 -11.25
CA SER A 203 -8.86 -16.32 -11.72
C SER A 203 -7.74 -16.72 -12.67
N SER A 204 -7.01 -15.75 -13.20
CA SER A 204 -5.89 -15.91 -14.15
C SER A 204 -4.55 -15.59 -13.51
N GLU A 205 -3.45 -16.05 -14.15
CA GLU A 205 -2.09 -15.79 -13.66
C GLU A 205 -1.80 -14.28 -13.61
N LEU A 206 -1.41 -13.80 -12.41
CA LEU A 206 -1.16 -12.40 -12.10
C LEU A 206 0.35 -12.09 -12.13
N THR A 207 0.75 -11.13 -12.95
CA THR A 207 2.13 -10.63 -12.96
C THR A 207 2.33 -9.56 -11.86
N LEU A 208 3.36 -9.73 -11.04
CA LEU A 208 3.79 -8.76 -10.03
C LEU A 208 5.10 -8.11 -10.47
N VAL A 209 5.10 -6.78 -10.53
CA VAL A 209 6.29 -5.94 -10.84
C VAL A 209 6.55 -4.96 -9.69
N GLU A 210 7.68 -4.23 -9.73
CA GLU A 210 8.02 -3.29 -8.67
C GLU A 210 7.19 -2.01 -8.73
N GLY A 211 7.10 -1.39 -9.88
CA GLY A 211 6.52 -0.07 -10.04
C GLY A 211 5.51 0.10 -11.19
N PRO A 212 4.81 1.26 -11.20
CA PRO A 212 3.77 1.51 -12.21
C PRO A 212 4.30 1.59 -13.66
N PHE A 213 5.57 1.99 -13.86
CA PHE A 213 6.15 2.06 -15.20
C PHE A 213 6.54 0.70 -15.75
N ASP A 214 6.88 -0.25 -14.89
CA ASP A 214 7.09 -1.65 -15.22
C ASP A 214 5.75 -2.31 -15.56
N LEU A 215 4.73 -2.02 -14.76
CA LEU A 215 3.35 -2.47 -15.01
C LEU A 215 2.85 -2.11 -16.40
N MET A 216 3.17 -0.91 -16.91
CA MET A 216 2.75 -0.45 -18.24
C MET A 216 3.39 -1.23 -19.40
N LYS A 217 4.43 -2.02 -19.13
CA LYS A 217 5.13 -2.88 -20.09
C LYS A 217 4.68 -4.34 -20.03
N CYS A 218 3.96 -4.70 -18.98
CA CYS A 218 3.48 -6.06 -18.77
C CYS A 218 2.29 -6.45 -19.67
N ASN A 219 1.84 -7.68 -19.46
CA ASN A 219 0.55 -8.18 -19.92
C ASN A 219 -0.60 -7.43 -19.23
N GLU A 220 -1.84 -7.70 -19.67
CA GLU A 220 -3.02 -7.01 -19.15
C GLU A 220 -3.31 -7.37 -17.67
N ASN A 221 -3.10 -8.64 -17.27
CA ASN A 221 -3.30 -9.08 -15.89
C ASN A 221 -2.03 -8.89 -15.06
N ALA A 222 -1.84 -7.66 -14.57
CA ALA A 222 -0.66 -7.30 -13.80
C ALA A 222 -0.97 -6.24 -12.74
N THR A 223 -0.17 -6.25 -11.66
CA THR A 223 -0.16 -5.20 -10.63
C THR A 223 1.28 -4.92 -10.17
N CYS A 224 1.49 -3.85 -9.42
CA CYS A 224 2.80 -3.54 -8.87
C CYS A 224 2.79 -3.47 -7.33
N LEU A 225 3.95 -3.77 -6.75
CA LEU A 225 4.16 -3.79 -5.29
C LEU A 225 4.25 -2.39 -4.68
N LEU A 226 4.46 -1.34 -5.51
CA LEU A 226 4.78 0.03 -5.06
C LEU A 226 6.01 0.08 -4.14
N GLY A 227 6.93 -0.83 -4.36
CA GLY A 227 8.15 -1.05 -3.60
C GLY A 227 8.59 -2.50 -3.76
N SER A 228 9.49 -2.97 -2.91
CA SER A 228 10.20 -4.23 -3.09
C SER A 228 9.76 -5.35 -2.14
N ASN A 229 8.64 -5.21 -1.44
CA ASN A 229 8.20 -6.18 -0.44
C ASN A 229 6.74 -6.58 -0.65
N LEU A 230 6.46 -7.85 -0.37
CA LEU A 230 5.11 -8.38 -0.20
C LEU A 230 5.06 -9.10 1.16
N THR A 231 4.13 -8.70 2.03
CA THR A 231 3.97 -9.27 3.37
C THR A 231 2.53 -9.73 3.58
N GLU A 232 2.31 -10.65 4.53
CA GLU A 232 1.01 -11.23 4.87
C GLU A 232 -0.06 -10.20 5.26
N GLU A 233 0.39 -9.04 5.79
CA GLU A 233 -0.50 -7.94 6.19
C GLU A 233 -1.02 -7.14 4.99
N MET A 234 -0.42 -7.27 3.81
CA MET A 234 -0.81 -6.50 2.64
C MET A 234 -2.08 -7.06 2.01
N LYS A 235 -3.01 -6.15 1.65
CA LYS A 235 -4.26 -6.52 0.96
C LYS A 235 -3.99 -7.34 -0.32
N LEU A 236 -2.93 -7.00 -1.06
CA LEU A 236 -2.53 -7.73 -2.26
C LEU A 236 -2.22 -9.20 -1.95
N PHE A 237 -1.39 -9.46 -0.92
CA PHE A 237 -1.08 -10.83 -0.50
C PHE A 237 -2.34 -11.60 -0.13
N GLN A 238 -3.17 -11.03 0.73
CA GLN A 238 -4.41 -11.66 1.18
C GLN A 238 -5.34 -12.02 0.01
N LYS A 239 -5.48 -11.12 -0.97
CA LYS A 239 -6.29 -11.36 -2.16
C LYS A 239 -5.72 -12.49 -3.04
N ILE A 240 -4.41 -12.55 -3.24
CA ILE A 240 -3.74 -13.63 -3.97
C ILE A 240 -4.05 -14.97 -3.32
N ILE A 241 -3.86 -15.08 -1.99
CA ILE A 241 -4.06 -16.34 -1.27
C ILE A 241 -5.54 -16.74 -1.23
N MET A 242 -6.45 -15.79 -0.96
CA MET A 242 -7.89 -16.07 -0.93
C MET A 242 -8.42 -16.62 -2.26
N ASN A 243 -7.93 -16.11 -3.38
CA ASN A 243 -8.35 -16.55 -4.71
C ASN A 243 -7.48 -17.68 -5.27
N ARG A 244 -6.41 -18.09 -4.58
CA ARG A 244 -5.41 -19.05 -5.06
C ARG A 244 -4.83 -18.65 -6.43
N THR A 245 -4.69 -17.35 -6.65
CA THR A 245 -4.24 -16.77 -7.92
C THR A 245 -2.80 -17.19 -8.22
N PRO A 246 -2.51 -17.83 -9.35
CA PRO A 246 -1.13 -18.11 -9.75
C PRO A 246 -0.38 -16.80 -9.99
N VAL A 247 0.91 -16.75 -9.64
CA VAL A 247 1.69 -15.51 -9.68
C VAL A 247 2.95 -15.67 -10.54
N VAL A 248 3.22 -14.67 -11.37
CA VAL A 248 4.54 -14.47 -12.01
C VAL A 248 5.24 -13.29 -11.36
N LEU A 249 6.44 -13.50 -10.87
CA LEU A 249 7.32 -12.46 -10.33
C LEU A 249 8.23 -11.93 -11.44
N ALA A 250 8.12 -10.62 -11.73
CA ALA A 250 8.90 -9.88 -12.70
C ALA A 250 9.48 -8.63 -12.02
N LEU A 251 10.30 -8.84 -10.99
CA LEU A 251 10.92 -7.78 -10.19
C LEU A 251 12.30 -7.44 -10.71
N ASP A 252 12.82 -6.29 -10.34
CA ASP A 252 14.10 -5.76 -10.79
C ASP A 252 15.26 -6.74 -10.48
N SER A 253 16.29 -6.73 -11.31
CA SER A 253 17.38 -7.73 -11.24
C SER A 253 18.19 -7.64 -9.94
N ASP A 254 18.31 -6.45 -9.34
CA ASP A 254 18.97 -6.22 -8.07
C ASP A 254 18.14 -6.71 -6.85
N MET A 255 16.89 -7.12 -7.11
CA MET A 255 15.95 -7.60 -6.10
C MET A 255 15.91 -9.12 -5.97
N ALA A 256 16.88 -9.87 -6.53
CA ALA A 256 16.87 -11.33 -6.55
C ALA A 256 16.57 -11.98 -5.20
N HIS A 257 17.22 -11.55 -4.12
CA HIS A 257 16.98 -12.06 -2.77
C HIS A 257 15.54 -11.80 -2.26
N LYS A 258 14.99 -10.62 -2.52
CA LYS A 258 13.61 -10.29 -2.12
C LYS A 258 12.60 -11.05 -2.96
N THR A 259 12.86 -11.21 -4.25
CA THR A 259 12.04 -12.02 -5.17
C THR A 259 11.91 -13.44 -4.66
N GLN A 260 13.01 -14.05 -4.22
CA GLN A 260 13.02 -15.39 -3.62
C GLN A 260 12.23 -15.46 -2.30
N LYS A 261 12.33 -14.44 -1.45
CA LYS A 261 11.53 -14.36 -0.22
C LYS A 261 10.04 -14.30 -0.53
N ILE A 262 9.64 -13.47 -1.50
CA ILE A 262 8.24 -13.38 -1.95
C ILE A 262 7.78 -14.71 -2.56
N ALA A 263 8.59 -15.34 -3.42
CA ALA A 263 8.27 -16.63 -4.01
C ALA A 263 8.10 -17.72 -2.95
N SER A 264 9.01 -17.76 -1.98
CA SER A 264 8.94 -18.72 -0.86
C SER A 264 7.73 -18.48 0.04
N LEU A 265 7.40 -17.21 0.32
CA LEU A 265 6.22 -16.84 1.09
C LEU A 265 4.93 -17.28 0.38
N LEU A 266 4.74 -16.92 -0.87
CA LEU A 266 3.56 -17.32 -1.65
C LEU A 266 3.41 -18.84 -1.75
N THR A 267 4.53 -19.55 -2.01
CA THR A 267 4.52 -21.00 -2.12
C THR A 267 4.22 -21.69 -0.77
N SER A 268 4.55 -21.08 0.36
CA SER A 268 4.20 -21.64 1.70
C SER A 268 2.69 -21.62 1.96
N TYR A 269 1.93 -20.86 1.17
CA TYR A 269 0.46 -20.82 1.16
C TYR A 269 -0.14 -21.53 -0.08
N ASP A 270 0.59 -22.49 -0.66
CA ASP A 270 0.17 -23.30 -1.81
C ASP A 270 -0.12 -22.49 -3.09
N CYS A 271 0.39 -21.26 -3.19
CA CYS A 271 0.30 -20.46 -4.41
C CYS A 271 1.31 -20.94 -5.45
N GLN A 272 0.86 -21.10 -6.69
CA GLN A 272 1.75 -21.40 -7.81
C GLN A 272 2.54 -20.15 -8.19
N VAL A 273 3.86 -20.25 -8.22
CA VAL A 273 4.75 -19.12 -8.52
C VAL A 273 5.68 -19.45 -9.67
N ARG A 274 5.76 -18.53 -10.63
CA ARG A 274 6.76 -18.52 -11.70
C ARG A 274 7.64 -17.27 -11.56
N MET A 275 8.84 -17.31 -12.08
CA MET A 275 9.79 -16.19 -12.07
C MET A 275 10.30 -15.91 -13.48
N ILE A 276 10.35 -14.64 -13.84
CA ILE A 276 10.92 -14.18 -15.10
C ILE A 276 12.43 -13.98 -14.95
N ASP A 277 13.17 -14.33 -15.98
CA ASP A 277 14.55 -13.94 -16.18
C ASP A 277 14.59 -12.72 -17.11
N LEU A 278 15.08 -11.58 -16.60
CA LEU A 278 15.09 -10.31 -17.34
C LEU A 278 16.15 -10.27 -18.48
N GLY A 279 16.94 -11.34 -18.65
CA GLY A 279 17.89 -11.45 -19.77
C GLY A 279 18.96 -10.36 -19.79
N GLY A 280 19.42 -9.92 -18.61
CA GLY A 280 20.44 -8.88 -18.46
C GLY A 280 19.92 -7.45 -18.44
N LYS A 281 18.60 -7.22 -18.53
CA LYS A 281 17.99 -5.90 -18.29
C LYS A 281 17.85 -5.63 -16.79
N SER A 282 17.83 -4.36 -16.39
CA SER A 282 17.71 -3.99 -14.97
C SER A 282 16.29 -4.15 -14.46
N ASP A 283 15.31 -3.74 -15.25
CA ASP A 283 13.88 -3.76 -14.91
C ASP A 283 12.99 -4.04 -16.15
N VAL A 284 11.72 -4.32 -15.89
CA VAL A 284 10.71 -4.54 -16.95
C VAL A 284 10.44 -3.27 -17.76
N GLY A 285 10.60 -2.09 -17.16
CA GLY A 285 10.39 -0.80 -17.81
C GLY A 285 11.36 -0.52 -18.96
N GLU A 286 12.50 -1.24 -19.03
CA GLU A 286 13.45 -1.19 -20.15
C GLU A 286 13.04 -2.06 -21.35
N MET A 287 12.01 -2.91 -21.18
CA MET A 287 11.54 -3.81 -22.23
C MET A 287 10.49 -3.15 -23.11
N SER A 288 10.41 -3.60 -24.34
CA SER A 288 9.20 -3.47 -25.14
C SER A 288 8.15 -4.49 -24.66
N LYS A 289 6.88 -4.28 -25.00
CA LYS A 289 5.81 -5.25 -24.67
C LYS A 289 6.03 -6.61 -25.31
N SER A 290 6.61 -6.66 -26.53
CA SER A 290 6.94 -7.92 -27.20
C SER A 290 8.08 -8.67 -26.52
N GLU A 291 9.14 -7.99 -26.08
CA GLU A 291 10.19 -8.59 -25.27
C GLU A 291 9.65 -9.15 -23.97
N PHE A 292 8.79 -8.39 -23.28
CA PHE A 292 8.14 -8.86 -22.05
C PHE A 292 7.32 -10.14 -22.28
N GLN A 293 6.52 -10.19 -23.36
CA GLN A 293 5.75 -11.40 -23.69
C GLN A 293 6.66 -12.63 -23.89
N ASN A 294 7.81 -12.46 -24.56
CA ASN A 294 8.76 -13.55 -24.76
C ASN A 294 9.34 -14.06 -23.43
N VAL A 295 9.74 -13.18 -22.53
CA VAL A 295 10.27 -13.62 -21.22
C VAL A 295 9.18 -14.20 -20.32
N LEU A 296 7.94 -13.72 -20.43
CA LEU A 296 6.78 -14.26 -19.72
C LEU A 296 6.49 -15.71 -20.11
N LEU A 297 6.52 -16.02 -21.41
CA LEU A 297 6.35 -17.39 -21.92
C LEU A 297 7.42 -18.34 -21.35
N ASN A 298 8.65 -17.86 -21.20
CA ASN A 298 9.80 -18.62 -20.70
C ASN A 298 9.97 -18.56 -19.17
N ALA A 299 9.01 -17.98 -18.43
CA ALA A 299 9.07 -17.89 -16.99
C ALA A 299 9.16 -19.28 -16.34
N LYS A 300 10.09 -19.43 -15.38
CA LYS A 300 10.40 -20.71 -14.74
C LYS A 300 9.59 -20.88 -13.45
N SER A 301 9.01 -22.08 -13.26
CA SER A 301 8.30 -22.41 -12.02
C SER A 301 9.25 -22.40 -10.81
N TRP A 302 8.84 -21.77 -9.71
CA TRP A 302 9.53 -21.79 -8.44
C TRP A 302 9.34 -23.13 -7.76
N LYS A 303 10.26 -24.10 -8.03
CA LYS A 303 10.24 -25.46 -7.48
C LYS A 303 11.34 -25.64 -6.42
N ARG A 304 11.22 -26.72 -5.64
CA ARG A 304 12.16 -27.09 -4.58
C ARG A 304 13.64 -27.06 -5.04
N ASP A 305 13.90 -27.50 -6.26
CA ASP A 305 15.27 -27.56 -6.81
C ASP A 305 15.86 -26.17 -7.08
N LEU A 306 15.05 -25.24 -7.57
CA LEU A 306 15.46 -23.84 -7.72
C LEU A 306 15.72 -23.21 -6.35
N ARG A 307 14.87 -23.45 -5.38
CA ARG A 307 15.03 -22.98 -3.99
C ARG A 307 16.34 -23.50 -3.37
N LEU A 308 16.69 -24.78 -3.62
CA LEU A 308 17.94 -25.36 -3.14
C LEU A 308 19.16 -24.72 -3.84
N LYS A 309 19.13 -24.54 -5.16
CA LYS A 309 20.21 -23.87 -5.90
C LYS A 309 20.49 -22.48 -5.36
N TYR A 310 19.45 -21.68 -5.10
CA TYR A 310 19.60 -20.33 -4.55
C TYR A 310 20.14 -20.36 -3.11
N LYS A 311 19.65 -21.24 -2.24
CA LYS A 311 20.21 -21.41 -0.90
C LYS A 311 21.69 -21.78 -0.90
N ILE A 312 22.09 -22.66 -1.81
CA ILE A 312 23.51 -23.04 -1.99
C ILE A 312 24.33 -21.82 -2.43
N SER A 313 23.81 -21.02 -3.36
CA SER A 313 24.51 -19.80 -3.80
C SER A 313 24.60 -18.72 -2.72
N GLU A 314 23.60 -18.58 -1.86
CA GLU A 314 23.62 -17.68 -0.70
C GLU A 314 24.67 -18.10 0.35
N ILE A 315 24.78 -19.40 0.60
CA ILE A 315 25.82 -19.94 1.49
C ILE A 315 27.21 -19.70 0.87
N GLY A 316 27.37 -19.93 -0.44
CA GLY A 316 28.62 -19.72 -1.15
C GLY A 316 29.06 -18.25 -1.27
N SER A 317 28.13 -17.31 -1.21
CA SER A 317 28.39 -15.86 -1.23
C SER A 317 28.59 -15.23 0.15
N GLY A 318 28.50 -16.01 1.25
CA GLY A 318 28.63 -15.51 2.61
C GLY A 318 27.46 -14.63 3.10
N SER A 319 26.35 -14.62 2.36
CA SER A 319 25.16 -13.80 2.71
C SER A 319 24.30 -14.37 3.84
N ILE A 320 24.70 -15.51 4.41
CA ILE A 320 24.10 -16.13 5.60
C ILE A 320 25.20 -16.26 6.65
N LEU A 321 25.49 -15.19 7.33
CA LEU A 321 26.15 -15.12 8.64
C LEU A 321 25.46 -14.05 9.47
#